data_95e1c257abcac35969bcfa5573c8a3c4
#
_entry.id   95e1c257abcac35969bcfa5573c8a3c4
#
_cell.length_a   1.000
_cell.length_b   1.000
_cell.length_c   1.000
_cell.angle_alpha   90.00
_cell.angle_beta   90.00
_cell.angle_gamma   90.00
#
_symmetry.space_group_name_H-M   'P 1'
#
loop_
_entity.id
_entity.type
_entity.pdbx_description
1 polymer ?
#
loop_
_entity_poly.entity_id
_entity_poly.type
_entity_poly.pdbx_seq_one_letter_code
_entity_poly.pdbx_strand_id
1 'polypeptide(L)'
;SGEAFFAAGLASNAGCLIAPQEFQPRDSQSVIRSPSPRGRFAQALALLYPERAAVVGVHPSAVIEAGAVIDSQAEIGAFCSIGAGSSVGPQTRLAAGVHVGRDCRIGAHCTFQSGVVIYDRTRVGDRVILHAGCVAGADGFGFAPQDGKWVKFPQVGYVSIEDDVEIGANTCVDRAALGVTRIGAGTKLDNMVHVGHNCDIGRNVVVAAQTGFSGGVTVGDGAIIGGQVGVGDKARIEAGAVIGSGSGILPWKIVRAGQPQWGTPAQPLREYLKQLALVRRLARKSGE
;
A
#
# COMPACT_ATOMS: atom_id res chain seq x y z
N SER A 1 -9.71 7.67 25.10
CA SER A 1 -11.11 7.99 25.43
C SER A 1 -11.45 9.38 24.93
N GLY A 2 -12.70 9.62 24.55
CA GLY A 2 -13.16 10.93 24.05
C GLY A 2 -12.91 12.07 25.03
N GLU A 3 -13.02 11.81 26.32
CA GLU A 3 -12.79 12.78 27.39
C GLU A 3 -11.37 13.36 27.42
N ALA A 4 -10.35 12.55 27.22
CA ALA A 4 -8.95 13.02 27.18
C ALA A 4 -8.70 13.97 25.99
N PHE A 5 -9.31 13.70 24.84
CA PHE A 5 -9.23 14.56 23.66
C PHE A 5 -9.99 15.88 23.86
N PHE A 6 -11.14 15.83 24.53
CA PHE A 6 -11.91 17.04 24.84
C PHE A 6 -11.18 17.94 25.83
N ALA A 7 -10.57 17.36 26.86
CA ALA A 7 -9.75 18.11 27.82
C ALA A 7 -8.53 18.77 27.14
N ALA A 8 -7.84 18.04 26.26
CA ALA A 8 -6.75 18.60 25.48
C ALA A 8 -7.22 19.72 24.52
N GLY A 9 -8.39 19.56 23.90
CA GLY A 9 -9.00 20.59 23.06
C GLY A 9 -9.31 21.86 23.84
N LEU A 10 -9.89 21.76 25.03
CA LEU A 10 -10.18 22.89 25.87
C LEU A 10 -8.91 23.60 26.39
N ALA A 11 -7.83 22.88 26.63
CA ALA A 11 -6.53 23.45 27.03
C ALA A 11 -5.73 24.04 25.86
N SER A 12 -6.14 23.81 24.61
CA SER A 12 -5.40 24.23 23.43
C SER A 12 -5.43 25.75 23.21
N ASN A 13 -4.29 26.31 22.80
CA ASN A 13 -4.15 27.70 22.35
C ASN A 13 -4.15 27.80 20.81
N ALA A 14 -4.58 26.77 20.09
CA ALA A 14 -4.70 26.82 18.63
C ALA A 14 -5.74 27.87 18.22
N GLY A 15 -5.46 28.60 17.13
CA GLY A 15 -6.37 29.60 16.58
C GLY A 15 -7.70 29.03 16.08
N CYS A 16 -7.71 27.75 15.70
CA CYS A 16 -8.89 27.01 15.30
C CYS A 16 -8.74 25.53 15.65
N LEU A 17 -9.83 24.90 16.08
CA LEU A 17 -9.92 23.47 16.35
C LEU A 17 -10.83 22.80 15.33
N ILE A 18 -10.52 21.57 14.98
CA ILE A 18 -11.44 20.70 14.23
C ILE A 18 -11.93 19.62 15.20
N ALA A 19 -13.20 19.61 15.50
CA ALA A 19 -13.77 18.78 16.56
C ALA A 19 -15.11 18.15 16.15
N PRO A 20 -15.55 17.07 16.81
CA PRO A 20 -16.85 16.48 16.60
C PRO A 20 -17.97 17.41 17.11
N GLN A 21 -19.22 17.08 16.77
CA GLN A 21 -20.39 17.93 17.08
C GLN A 21 -20.58 18.15 18.58
N GLU A 22 -20.23 17.18 19.41
CA GLU A 22 -20.43 17.15 20.85
C GLU A 22 -19.43 18.02 21.62
N PHE A 23 -18.32 18.41 20.99
CA PHE A 23 -17.28 19.21 21.65
C PHE A 23 -17.81 20.61 22.01
N GLN A 24 -17.73 21.02 23.25
CA GLN A 24 -18.11 22.34 23.74
C GLN A 24 -16.86 23.20 23.90
N PRO A 25 -16.61 24.19 23.03
CA PRO A 25 -15.44 25.05 23.10
C PRO A 25 -15.59 26.10 24.21
N ARG A 26 -14.47 26.71 24.60
CA ARG A 26 -14.49 27.99 25.37
C ARG A 26 -14.92 29.14 24.43
N ASP A 27 -15.43 30.21 24.98
CA ASP A 27 -15.92 31.40 24.23
C ASP A 27 -14.87 31.98 23.27
N SER A 28 -13.59 31.85 23.62
CA SER A 28 -12.47 32.35 22.79
C SER A 28 -11.98 31.38 21.71
N GLN A 29 -12.56 30.21 21.58
CA GLN A 29 -12.09 29.18 20.63
C GLN A 29 -12.93 29.14 19.37
N SER A 30 -12.29 29.25 18.20
CA SER A 30 -12.91 28.96 16.91
C SER A 30 -12.91 27.44 16.66
N VAL A 31 -14.05 26.91 16.20
CA VAL A 31 -14.20 25.46 15.98
C VAL A 31 -14.86 25.17 14.63
N ILE A 32 -14.22 24.31 13.84
CA ILE A 32 -14.81 23.67 12.65
C ILE A 32 -15.39 22.34 13.10
N ARG A 33 -16.69 22.17 13.00
CA ARG A 33 -17.36 20.93 13.37
C ARG A 33 -17.35 19.91 12.25
N SER A 34 -17.03 18.65 12.58
CA SER A 34 -17.00 17.58 11.60
C SER A 34 -17.34 16.24 12.25
N PRO A 35 -18.09 15.37 11.56
CA PRO A 35 -18.28 13.99 12.01
C PRO A 35 -16.98 13.16 11.89
N SER A 36 -16.01 13.64 11.11
CA SER A 36 -14.68 13.04 10.95
C SER A 36 -13.59 14.10 11.12
N PRO A 37 -13.24 14.50 12.37
CA PRO A 37 -12.24 15.54 12.62
C PRO A 37 -10.89 15.26 12.00
N ARG A 38 -10.40 14.01 12.08
CA ARG A 38 -9.11 13.61 11.48
C ARG A 38 -9.10 13.75 9.96
N GLY A 39 -10.17 13.31 9.30
CA GLY A 39 -10.29 13.45 7.83
C GLY A 39 -10.37 14.92 7.42
N ARG A 40 -11.11 15.74 8.17
CA ARG A 40 -11.19 17.19 7.91
C ARG A 40 -9.84 17.88 8.17
N PHE A 41 -9.09 17.45 9.18
CA PHE A 41 -7.76 17.97 9.46
C PHE A 41 -6.78 17.62 8.32
N ALA A 42 -6.82 16.40 7.79
CA ALA A 42 -6.03 16.02 6.63
C ALA A 42 -6.33 16.91 5.41
N GLN A 43 -7.61 17.21 5.15
CA GLN A 43 -8.01 18.14 4.08
C GLN A 43 -7.49 19.56 4.33
N ALA A 44 -7.55 20.05 5.57
CA ALA A 44 -7.00 21.36 5.92
C ALA A 44 -5.48 21.42 5.71
N LEU A 45 -4.75 20.35 6.10
CA LEU A 45 -3.31 20.26 5.85
C LEU A 45 -2.98 20.29 4.34
N ALA A 46 -3.74 19.57 3.52
CA ALA A 46 -3.54 19.59 2.07
C ALA A 46 -3.74 20.99 1.44
N LEU A 47 -4.64 21.79 2.00
CA LEU A 47 -4.83 23.19 1.57
C LEU A 47 -3.72 24.12 2.06
N LEU A 48 -3.20 23.91 3.27
CA LEU A 48 -2.15 24.73 3.87
C LEU A 48 -0.75 24.39 3.34
N TYR A 49 -0.54 23.14 2.94
CA TYR A 49 0.70 22.60 2.40
C TYR A 49 0.45 21.97 1.04
N PRO A 50 0.10 22.77 0.02
CA PRO A 50 -0.14 22.23 -1.31
C PRO A 50 1.14 21.60 -1.87
N GLU A 51 0.96 20.52 -2.62
CA GLU A 51 2.07 19.92 -3.34
C GLU A 51 2.74 20.94 -4.28
N ARG A 52 4.05 20.78 -4.46
CA ARG A 52 4.80 21.58 -5.44
C ARG A 52 4.17 21.42 -6.83
N ALA A 53 3.96 22.53 -7.52
CA ALA A 53 3.54 22.47 -8.91
C ALA A 53 4.55 21.67 -9.75
N ALA A 54 4.06 20.86 -10.69
CA ALA A 54 4.91 20.13 -11.63
C ALA A 54 5.74 21.09 -12.48
N VAL A 55 7.02 20.80 -12.66
CA VAL A 55 7.86 21.46 -13.65
C VAL A 55 7.74 20.68 -14.95
N VAL A 56 6.79 21.08 -15.77
CA VAL A 56 6.46 20.40 -17.02
C VAL A 56 7.68 20.26 -17.93
N GLY A 57 7.85 19.08 -18.50
CA GLY A 57 8.88 18.78 -19.50
C GLY A 57 9.77 17.59 -19.13
N VAL A 58 10.69 17.28 -20.03
CA VAL A 58 11.63 16.18 -19.90
C VAL A 58 13.02 16.75 -19.58
N HIS A 59 13.60 16.32 -18.47
CA HIS A 59 14.96 16.73 -18.09
C HIS A 59 15.98 16.27 -19.14
N PRO A 60 16.98 17.08 -19.53
CA PRO A 60 17.94 16.73 -20.59
C PRO A 60 18.75 15.45 -20.36
N SER A 61 18.92 15.02 -19.11
CA SER A 61 19.60 13.76 -18.77
C SER A 61 18.67 12.54 -18.74
N ALA A 62 17.38 12.69 -19.01
CA ALA A 62 16.46 11.56 -19.11
C ALA A 62 16.62 10.85 -20.47
N VAL A 63 16.50 9.53 -20.47
CA VAL A 63 16.58 8.70 -21.67
C VAL A 63 15.18 8.22 -22.03
N ILE A 64 14.66 8.65 -23.16
CA ILE A 64 13.36 8.25 -23.68
C ILE A 64 13.62 7.39 -24.92
N GLU A 65 13.28 6.09 -24.84
CA GLU A 65 13.44 5.18 -25.99
C GLU A 65 12.44 5.53 -27.11
N ALA A 66 12.82 5.22 -28.34
CA ALA A 66 11.97 5.47 -29.51
C ALA A 66 10.62 4.73 -29.38
N GLY A 67 9.53 5.45 -29.69
CA GLY A 67 8.16 4.93 -29.56
C GLY A 67 7.54 5.07 -28.17
N ALA A 68 8.26 5.58 -27.16
CA ALA A 68 7.65 6.03 -25.92
C ALA A 68 6.88 7.34 -26.13
N VAL A 69 5.72 7.48 -25.48
CA VAL A 69 4.83 8.63 -25.59
C VAL A 69 4.74 9.33 -24.23
N ILE A 70 5.23 10.56 -24.17
CA ILE A 70 5.17 11.39 -22.95
C ILE A 70 4.19 12.51 -23.21
N ASP A 71 3.17 12.63 -22.34
CA ASP A 71 2.23 13.75 -22.42
C ASP A 71 2.94 15.08 -22.19
N SER A 72 2.53 16.10 -22.94
CA SER A 72 3.13 17.44 -22.88
C SER A 72 3.02 18.13 -21.53
N GLN A 73 2.12 17.69 -20.65
CA GLN A 73 1.95 18.18 -19.28
C GLN A 73 2.68 17.33 -18.23
N ALA A 74 3.39 16.28 -18.62
CA ALA A 74 4.13 15.44 -17.68
C ALA A 74 5.47 16.12 -17.25
N GLU A 75 5.95 15.78 -16.05
CA GLU A 75 7.27 16.11 -15.52
C GLU A 75 8.13 14.85 -15.48
N ILE A 76 9.23 14.82 -16.25
CA ILE A 76 10.20 13.73 -16.26
C ILE A 76 11.52 14.24 -15.68
N GLY A 77 11.87 13.78 -14.49
CA GLY A 77 13.06 14.21 -13.74
C GLY A 77 14.38 13.73 -14.32
N ALA A 78 15.45 14.18 -13.70
CA ALA A 78 16.81 13.84 -14.10
C ALA A 78 17.07 12.32 -14.01
N PHE A 79 17.83 11.78 -14.96
CA PHE A 79 18.24 10.37 -15.01
C PHE A 79 17.10 9.36 -15.04
N CYS A 80 15.90 9.78 -15.41
CA CYS A 80 14.82 8.85 -15.71
C CYS A 80 15.11 8.09 -16.99
N SER A 81 14.64 6.82 -17.08
CA SER A 81 14.60 6.07 -18.33
C SER A 81 13.20 5.58 -18.61
N ILE A 82 12.71 5.72 -19.85
CA ILE A 82 11.38 5.26 -20.27
C ILE A 82 11.54 4.39 -21.51
N GLY A 83 11.18 3.12 -21.39
CA GLY A 83 11.32 2.12 -22.41
C GLY A 83 10.33 2.29 -23.57
N ALA A 84 10.68 1.72 -24.71
CA ALA A 84 9.90 1.76 -25.95
C ALA A 84 8.46 1.26 -25.75
N GLY A 85 7.51 1.85 -26.44
CA GLY A 85 6.10 1.48 -26.39
C GLY A 85 5.37 1.91 -25.10
N SER A 86 6.07 2.52 -24.14
CA SER A 86 5.48 2.99 -22.89
C SER A 86 4.84 4.35 -23.05
N SER A 87 3.82 4.63 -22.22
CA SER A 87 3.13 5.92 -22.20
C SER A 87 3.05 6.48 -20.80
N VAL A 88 3.21 7.81 -20.68
CA VAL A 88 3.05 8.58 -19.44
C VAL A 88 1.99 9.65 -19.66
N GLY A 89 0.94 9.60 -18.85
CA GLY A 89 -0.22 10.47 -18.94
C GLY A 89 0.01 11.89 -18.41
N PRO A 90 -0.98 12.78 -18.63
CA PRO A 90 -0.87 14.19 -18.28
C PRO A 90 -0.72 14.41 -16.77
N GLN A 91 0.01 15.47 -16.41
CA GLN A 91 0.27 15.90 -15.04
C GLN A 91 0.92 14.82 -14.15
N THR A 92 1.43 13.75 -14.76
CA THR A 92 2.21 12.73 -14.05
C THR A 92 3.64 13.21 -13.87
N ARG A 93 4.13 13.01 -12.64
CA ARG A 93 5.48 13.40 -12.22
C ARG A 93 6.32 12.15 -11.94
N LEU A 94 7.43 12.04 -12.65
CA LEU A 94 8.48 11.06 -12.38
C LEU A 94 9.68 11.80 -11.78
N ALA A 95 9.98 11.58 -10.50
CA ALA A 95 11.14 12.18 -9.85
C ALA A 95 12.45 11.61 -10.40
N ALA A 96 13.58 12.15 -9.97
CA ALA A 96 14.89 11.74 -10.50
C ALA A 96 15.16 10.24 -10.31
N GLY A 97 15.74 9.60 -11.35
CA GLY A 97 16.12 8.18 -11.31
C GLY A 97 14.98 7.19 -11.35
N VAL A 98 13.79 7.58 -11.79
CA VAL A 98 12.69 6.64 -12.06
C VAL A 98 12.98 5.86 -13.33
N HIS A 99 12.81 4.53 -13.27
CA HIS A 99 12.98 3.63 -14.41
C HIS A 99 11.64 3.01 -14.80
N VAL A 100 11.22 3.19 -16.04
CA VAL A 100 10.02 2.61 -16.64
C VAL A 100 10.46 1.69 -17.77
N GLY A 101 10.12 0.42 -17.67
CA GLY A 101 10.37 -0.60 -18.70
C GLY A 101 9.58 -0.36 -19.98
N ARG A 102 9.53 -1.37 -20.84
CA ARG A 102 8.85 -1.33 -22.13
C ARG A 102 7.36 -1.66 -22.01
N ASP A 103 6.57 -1.12 -22.94
CA ASP A 103 5.14 -1.38 -23.06
C ASP A 103 4.32 -1.09 -21.79
N CYS A 104 4.82 -0.20 -20.93
CA CYS A 104 4.13 0.23 -19.74
C CYS A 104 3.08 1.30 -20.05
N ARG A 105 2.03 1.35 -19.24
CA ARG A 105 1.02 2.42 -19.30
C ARG A 105 0.91 3.07 -17.95
N ILE A 106 1.17 4.37 -17.88
CA ILE A 106 1.06 5.17 -16.66
C ILE A 106 0.00 6.22 -16.91
N GLY A 107 -1.02 6.25 -16.05
CA GLY A 107 -2.15 7.16 -16.14
C GLY A 107 -1.81 8.61 -15.82
N ALA A 108 -2.85 9.41 -15.58
CA ALA A 108 -2.75 10.83 -15.29
C ALA A 108 -2.54 11.12 -13.79
N HIS A 109 -1.96 12.29 -13.48
CA HIS A 109 -1.81 12.79 -12.10
C HIS A 109 -1.04 11.85 -11.16
N CYS A 110 -0.22 10.96 -11.67
CA CYS A 110 0.60 10.07 -10.85
C CYS A 110 1.83 10.80 -10.30
N THR A 111 2.33 10.33 -9.15
CA THR A 111 3.57 10.82 -8.56
C THR A 111 4.47 9.64 -8.22
N PHE A 112 5.59 9.52 -8.92
CA PHE A 112 6.60 8.51 -8.64
C PHE A 112 7.82 9.19 -8.04
N GLN A 113 8.16 8.79 -6.82
CA GLN A 113 9.32 9.30 -6.10
C GLN A 113 10.62 8.70 -6.65
N SER A 114 11.75 9.28 -6.24
CA SER A 114 13.06 8.88 -6.76
C SER A 114 13.36 7.40 -6.60
N GLY A 115 13.94 6.79 -7.64
CA GLY A 115 14.35 5.39 -7.64
C GLY A 115 13.23 4.38 -7.74
N VAL A 116 12.01 4.78 -8.11
CA VAL A 116 10.93 3.83 -8.47
C VAL A 116 11.31 3.08 -9.74
N VAL A 117 11.06 1.77 -9.75
CA VAL A 117 11.32 0.88 -10.89
C VAL A 117 10.03 0.19 -11.32
N ILE A 118 9.66 0.41 -12.56
CA ILE A 118 8.49 -0.20 -13.20
C ILE A 118 8.99 -1.14 -14.29
N TYR A 119 8.74 -2.43 -14.14
CA TYR A 119 9.11 -3.43 -15.13
C TYR A 119 8.13 -3.46 -16.30
N ASP A 120 8.58 -4.08 -17.40
CA ASP A 120 7.85 -4.17 -18.67
C ASP A 120 6.38 -4.59 -18.52
N ARG A 121 5.51 -3.98 -19.33
CA ARG A 121 4.07 -4.25 -19.44
C ARG A 121 3.24 -3.92 -18.20
N THR A 122 3.82 -3.31 -17.17
CA THR A 122 3.08 -2.85 -16.00
C THR A 122 2.08 -1.77 -16.38
N ARG A 123 0.89 -1.84 -15.80
CA ARG A 123 -0.20 -0.88 -16.00
C ARG A 123 -0.46 -0.16 -14.69
N VAL A 124 -0.49 1.16 -14.74
CA VAL A 124 -0.75 2.04 -13.60
C VAL A 124 -1.87 2.98 -13.99
N GLY A 125 -2.91 3.02 -13.17
CA GLY A 125 -4.06 3.90 -13.32
C GLY A 125 -3.75 5.36 -12.99
N ASP A 126 -4.77 6.14 -12.72
CA ASP A 126 -4.66 7.57 -12.42
C ASP A 126 -4.43 7.85 -10.93
N ARG A 127 -3.79 8.99 -10.60
CA ARG A 127 -3.58 9.48 -9.24
C ARG A 127 -2.85 8.48 -8.32
N VAL A 128 -2.00 7.65 -8.91
CA VAL A 128 -1.19 6.68 -8.18
C VAL A 128 0.05 7.35 -7.60
N ILE A 129 0.35 7.05 -6.35
CA ILE A 129 1.57 7.50 -5.67
C ILE A 129 2.46 6.29 -5.40
N LEU A 130 3.68 6.32 -5.95
CA LEU A 130 4.71 5.33 -5.65
C LEU A 130 5.86 6.01 -4.92
N HIS A 131 6.13 5.56 -3.69
CA HIS A 131 7.22 6.11 -2.88
C HIS A 131 8.58 5.54 -3.26
N ALA A 132 9.65 6.20 -2.79
CA ALA A 132 11.02 5.93 -3.21
C ALA A 132 11.42 4.45 -3.09
N GLY A 133 12.09 3.93 -4.11
CA GLY A 133 12.56 2.55 -4.15
C GLY A 133 11.46 1.49 -4.34
N CYS A 134 10.20 1.89 -4.55
CA CYS A 134 9.13 0.95 -4.91
C CYS A 134 9.46 0.24 -6.22
N VAL A 135 9.24 -1.08 -6.29
CA VAL A 135 9.46 -1.92 -7.48
C VAL A 135 8.15 -2.61 -7.86
N ALA A 136 7.66 -2.38 -9.07
CA ALA A 136 6.47 -3.07 -9.58
C ALA A 136 6.79 -3.86 -10.85
N GLY A 137 6.51 -5.16 -10.84
CA GLY A 137 6.65 -6.05 -11.98
C GLY A 137 7.94 -6.87 -12.01
N ALA A 138 8.70 -6.93 -10.92
CA ALA A 138 9.80 -7.90 -10.80
C ALA A 138 9.28 -9.35 -10.90
N ASP A 139 10.16 -10.27 -11.28
CA ASP A 139 9.79 -11.69 -11.37
C ASP A 139 9.42 -12.24 -10.00
N GLY A 140 8.29 -12.93 -9.91
CA GLY A 140 7.88 -13.67 -8.73
C GLY A 140 8.80 -14.88 -8.45
N PHE A 141 8.75 -15.37 -7.22
CA PHE A 141 9.52 -16.53 -6.78
C PHE A 141 8.90 -17.83 -7.33
N GLY A 142 9.36 -18.22 -8.51
CA GLY A 142 8.88 -19.42 -9.20
C GLY A 142 10.05 -20.33 -9.60
N PHE A 143 10.15 -21.50 -8.92
CA PHE A 143 11.17 -22.51 -9.24
C PHE A 143 10.57 -23.91 -9.12
N ALA A 144 10.96 -24.82 -10.03
CA ALA A 144 10.57 -26.21 -10.00
C ALA A 144 11.80 -27.11 -9.78
N PRO A 145 11.72 -28.14 -8.96
CA PRO A 145 12.81 -29.10 -8.82
C PRO A 145 12.88 -29.99 -10.07
N GLN A 146 14.05 -30.07 -10.67
CA GLN A 146 14.34 -30.95 -11.80
C GLN A 146 15.78 -31.46 -11.68
N ASP A 147 15.97 -32.77 -11.65
CA ASP A 147 17.30 -33.44 -11.61
C ASP A 147 18.20 -32.90 -10.49
N GLY A 148 17.66 -32.68 -9.29
CA GLY A 148 18.38 -32.17 -8.12
C GLY A 148 18.74 -30.68 -8.19
N LYS A 149 18.21 -29.93 -9.15
CA LYS A 149 18.41 -28.49 -9.34
C LYS A 149 17.09 -27.74 -9.34
N TRP A 150 17.18 -26.44 -9.06
CA TRP A 150 16.03 -25.52 -9.18
C TRP A 150 16.02 -24.91 -10.60
N VAL A 151 15.00 -25.21 -11.36
CA VAL A 151 14.74 -24.61 -12.69
C VAL A 151 13.80 -23.44 -12.51
N LYS A 152 14.20 -22.26 -13.01
CA LYS A 152 13.36 -21.05 -12.95
C LYS A 152 12.09 -21.23 -13.79
N PHE A 153 10.95 -20.96 -13.20
CA PHE A 153 9.68 -20.85 -13.91
C PHE A 153 9.54 -19.41 -14.45
N PRO A 154 9.52 -19.20 -15.77
CA PRO A 154 9.42 -17.86 -16.36
C PRO A 154 8.17 -17.12 -15.90
N GLN A 155 8.33 -15.86 -15.52
CA GLN A 155 7.26 -14.97 -15.09
C GLN A 155 6.87 -14.07 -16.26
N VAL A 156 5.85 -14.45 -17.02
CA VAL A 156 5.47 -13.77 -18.28
C VAL A 156 4.21 -12.92 -18.17
N GLY A 157 3.60 -12.88 -17.00
CA GLY A 157 2.49 -12.00 -16.69
C GLY A 157 2.92 -10.54 -16.46
N TYR A 158 2.05 -9.74 -15.87
CA TYR A 158 2.30 -8.32 -15.58
C TYR A 158 1.65 -7.88 -14.28
N VAL A 159 1.92 -6.64 -13.87
CA VAL A 159 1.28 -5.97 -12.72
C VAL A 159 0.25 -4.96 -13.22
N SER A 160 -0.90 -4.90 -12.57
CA SER A 160 -1.91 -3.85 -12.75
C SER A 160 -2.16 -3.16 -11.41
N ILE A 161 -1.90 -1.86 -11.36
CA ILE A 161 -2.17 -0.97 -10.23
C ILE A 161 -3.32 -0.05 -10.66
N GLU A 162 -4.44 -0.11 -9.98
CA GLU A 162 -5.62 0.69 -10.30
C GLU A 162 -5.52 2.12 -9.75
N ASP A 163 -6.55 2.95 -9.98
CA ASP A 163 -6.59 4.36 -9.60
C ASP A 163 -6.47 4.59 -8.09
N ASP A 164 -5.95 5.75 -7.70
CA ASP A 164 -5.88 6.21 -6.31
C ASP A 164 -5.09 5.29 -5.36
N VAL A 165 -4.26 4.38 -5.89
CA VAL A 165 -3.40 3.51 -5.09
C VAL A 165 -2.19 4.28 -4.59
N GLU A 166 -1.78 3.99 -3.35
CA GLU A 166 -0.52 4.50 -2.81
C GLU A 166 0.35 3.34 -2.32
N ILE A 167 1.60 3.30 -2.74
CA ILE A 167 2.55 2.24 -2.42
C ILE A 167 3.78 2.84 -1.75
N GLY A 168 4.05 2.39 -0.53
CA GLY A 168 5.12 2.86 0.34
C GLY A 168 6.53 2.53 -0.17
N ALA A 169 7.51 3.14 0.48
CA ALA A 169 8.92 3.03 0.09
C ALA A 169 9.43 1.59 0.19
N ASN A 170 10.24 1.17 -0.78
CA ASN A 170 10.85 -0.16 -0.87
C ASN A 170 9.83 -1.32 -0.87
N THR A 171 8.58 -1.06 -1.20
CA THR A 171 7.57 -2.09 -1.42
C THR A 171 7.78 -2.74 -2.78
N CYS A 172 7.65 -4.07 -2.83
CA CYS A 172 7.79 -4.85 -4.05
C CYS A 172 6.45 -5.50 -4.41
N VAL A 173 6.07 -5.39 -5.69
CA VAL A 173 4.90 -6.06 -6.27
C VAL A 173 5.36 -6.92 -7.43
N ASP A 174 5.34 -8.24 -7.27
CA ASP A 174 5.80 -9.18 -8.29
C ASP A 174 4.80 -9.30 -9.42
N ARG A 175 5.31 -9.50 -10.65
CA ARG A 175 4.46 -9.87 -11.78
C ARG A 175 3.88 -11.27 -11.62
N ALA A 176 2.76 -11.51 -12.22
CA ALA A 176 2.21 -12.85 -12.27
C ALA A 176 3.09 -13.80 -13.11
N ALA A 177 3.10 -15.08 -12.74
CA ALA A 177 3.68 -16.12 -13.61
C ALA A 177 2.97 -16.13 -14.96
N LEU A 178 1.64 -16.20 -14.94
CA LEU A 178 0.74 -16.04 -16.08
C LEU A 178 -0.41 -15.12 -15.66
N GLY A 179 -0.86 -14.23 -16.54
CA GLY A 179 -1.96 -13.31 -16.26
C GLY A 179 -1.50 -12.05 -15.52
N VAL A 180 -2.14 -11.71 -14.37
CA VAL A 180 -1.96 -10.43 -13.71
C VAL A 180 -1.83 -10.57 -12.18
N THR A 181 -0.94 -9.79 -11.58
CA THR A 181 -0.98 -9.41 -10.16
C THR A 181 -1.67 -8.06 -10.06
N ARG A 182 -2.75 -7.95 -9.29
CA ARG A 182 -3.61 -6.76 -9.26
C ARG A 182 -3.60 -6.07 -7.90
N ILE A 183 -3.52 -4.75 -7.91
CA ILE A 183 -3.76 -3.88 -6.74
C ILE A 183 -4.97 -3.01 -7.06
N GLY A 184 -6.08 -3.24 -6.34
CA GLY A 184 -7.37 -2.58 -6.55
C GLY A 184 -7.37 -1.12 -6.12
N ALA A 185 -8.27 -0.34 -6.73
CA ALA A 185 -8.35 1.10 -6.56
C ALA A 185 -8.48 1.55 -5.11
N GLY A 186 -7.81 2.66 -4.76
CA GLY A 186 -7.83 3.27 -3.44
C GLY A 186 -7.00 2.53 -2.38
N THR A 187 -6.40 1.39 -2.71
CA THR A 187 -5.59 0.59 -1.76
C THR A 187 -4.32 1.32 -1.35
N LYS A 188 -3.96 1.17 -0.06
CA LYS A 188 -2.78 1.77 0.55
C LYS A 188 -1.87 0.68 1.10
N LEU A 189 -0.70 0.54 0.53
CA LEU A 189 0.37 -0.33 1.01
C LEU A 189 1.46 0.53 1.66
N ASP A 190 1.81 0.23 2.88
CA ASP A 190 2.87 0.93 3.61
C ASP A 190 4.26 0.46 3.14
N ASN A 191 5.31 0.92 3.79
CA ASN A 191 6.70 0.66 3.43
C ASN A 191 7.08 -0.82 3.61
N MET A 192 7.95 -1.32 2.72
CA MET A 192 8.50 -2.67 2.77
C MET A 192 7.45 -3.78 2.77
N VAL A 193 6.28 -3.54 2.15
CA VAL A 193 5.30 -4.58 1.89
C VAL A 193 5.78 -5.42 0.70
N HIS A 194 5.55 -6.73 0.74
CA HIS A 194 5.80 -7.61 -0.40
C HIS A 194 4.49 -8.22 -0.89
N VAL A 195 4.19 -8.04 -2.17
CA VAL A 195 3.06 -8.66 -2.84
C VAL A 195 3.58 -9.67 -3.86
N GLY A 196 3.46 -10.95 -3.55
CA GLY A 196 3.90 -12.04 -4.40
C GLY A 196 3.10 -12.17 -5.70
N HIS A 197 3.61 -12.98 -6.60
CA HIS A 197 3.03 -13.20 -7.93
C HIS A 197 1.58 -13.70 -7.87
N ASN A 198 0.77 -13.32 -8.85
CA ASN A 198 -0.64 -13.72 -8.97
C ASN A 198 -1.55 -13.34 -7.78
N CYS A 199 -1.12 -12.40 -6.94
CA CYS A 199 -2.00 -11.85 -5.92
C CYS A 199 -3.09 -10.98 -6.53
N ASP A 200 -4.27 -11.02 -5.92
CA ASP A 200 -5.40 -10.15 -6.22
C ASP A 200 -5.79 -9.37 -4.96
N ILE A 201 -5.29 -8.13 -4.85
CA ILE A 201 -5.58 -7.24 -3.74
C ILE A 201 -6.77 -6.35 -4.11
N GLY A 202 -7.82 -6.41 -3.31
CA GLY A 202 -9.08 -5.69 -3.52
C GLY A 202 -8.95 -4.17 -3.44
N ARG A 203 -10.10 -3.49 -3.44
CA ARG A 203 -10.21 -2.03 -3.37
C ARG A 203 -10.18 -1.54 -1.93
N ASN A 204 -9.62 -0.33 -1.71
CA ASN A 204 -9.59 0.32 -0.40
C ASN A 204 -9.01 -0.58 0.72
N VAL A 205 -8.12 -1.49 0.38
CA VAL A 205 -7.38 -2.30 1.34
C VAL A 205 -6.29 -1.44 1.99
N VAL A 206 -6.07 -1.62 3.28
CA VAL A 206 -4.99 -0.95 4.01
C VAL A 206 -4.04 -1.99 4.57
N VAL A 207 -2.76 -1.89 4.24
CA VAL A 207 -1.72 -2.83 4.66
C VAL A 207 -0.59 -2.06 5.32
N ALA A 208 -0.32 -2.35 6.58
CA ALA A 208 0.79 -1.73 7.29
C ALA A 208 2.14 -2.40 6.97
N ALA A 209 3.21 -1.71 7.35
CA ALA A 209 4.58 -2.00 6.93
C ALA A 209 5.05 -3.44 7.20
N GLN A 210 5.98 -3.91 6.37
CA GLN A 210 6.64 -5.21 6.48
C GLN A 210 5.73 -6.43 6.37
N THR A 211 4.51 -6.26 5.86
CA THR A 211 3.60 -7.38 5.58
C THR A 211 3.97 -8.04 4.26
N GLY A 212 3.95 -9.37 4.23
CA GLY A 212 4.24 -10.17 3.04
C GLY A 212 3.07 -11.07 2.63
N PHE A 213 2.73 -11.01 1.36
CA PHE A 213 1.75 -11.92 0.72
C PHE A 213 2.50 -12.91 -0.17
N SER A 214 2.36 -14.20 0.10
CA SER A 214 2.85 -15.26 -0.79
C SER A 214 2.05 -15.28 -2.10
N GLY A 215 2.48 -16.11 -3.06
CA GLY A 215 1.83 -16.19 -4.38
C GLY A 215 0.35 -16.57 -4.33
N GLY A 216 -0.44 -15.95 -5.21
CA GLY A 216 -1.84 -16.27 -5.41
C GLY A 216 -2.79 -15.92 -4.25
N VAL A 217 -2.39 -15.07 -3.33
CA VAL A 217 -3.26 -14.58 -2.25
C VAL A 217 -4.34 -13.68 -2.82
N THR A 218 -5.57 -13.84 -2.31
CA THR A 218 -6.71 -12.97 -2.63
C THR A 218 -7.12 -12.19 -1.38
N VAL A 219 -7.22 -10.87 -1.50
CA VAL A 219 -7.68 -9.96 -0.43
C VAL A 219 -8.92 -9.23 -0.89
N GLY A 220 -10.02 -9.38 -0.16
CA GLY A 220 -11.27 -8.69 -0.45
C GLY A 220 -11.24 -7.21 -0.11
N ASP A 221 -12.19 -6.46 -0.67
CA ASP A 221 -12.27 -5.01 -0.54
C ASP A 221 -12.36 -4.56 0.93
N GLY A 222 -11.70 -3.44 1.25
CA GLY A 222 -11.76 -2.81 2.57
C GLY A 222 -11.10 -3.61 3.71
N ALA A 223 -10.34 -4.67 3.43
CA ALA A 223 -9.60 -5.39 4.45
C ALA A 223 -8.52 -4.49 5.10
N ILE A 224 -8.29 -4.70 6.40
CA ILE A 224 -7.29 -3.98 7.18
C ILE A 224 -6.26 -4.97 7.71
N ILE A 225 -5.01 -4.80 7.31
CA ILE A 225 -3.93 -5.73 7.64
C ILE A 225 -2.84 -4.99 8.39
N GLY A 226 -2.56 -5.47 9.60
CA GLY A 226 -1.53 -4.92 10.48
C GLY A 226 -0.12 -5.12 9.93
N GLY A 227 0.87 -4.51 10.57
CA GLY A 227 2.27 -4.66 10.18
C GLY A 227 2.85 -6.02 10.51
N GLN A 228 3.88 -6.45 9.75
CA GLN A 228 4.58 -7.71 9.96
C GLN A 228 3.69 -8.95 9.90
N VAL A 229 2.65 -8.92 9.08
CA VAL A 229 1.78 -10.06 8.83
C VAL A 229 2.36 -10.92 7.71
N GLY A 230 2.50 -12.23 7.95
CA GLY A 230 2.86 -13.20 6.93
C GLY A 230 1.62 -13.91 6.40
N VAL A 231 1.35 -13.80 5.10
CA VAL A 231 0.20 -14.45 4.47
C VAL A 231 0.67 -15.58 3.55
N GLY A 232 0.33 -16.81 3.92
CA GLY A 232 0.71 -18.01 3.19
C GLY A 232 0.03 -18.16 1.83
N ASP A 233 0.59 -19.02 1.02
CA ASP A 233 0.22 -19.28 -0.37
C ASP A 233 -1.29 -19.49 -0.56
N LYS A 234 -1.87 -18.82 -1.54
CA LYS A 234 -3.29 -18.96 -1.93
C LYS A 234 -4.29 -18.77 -0.80
N ALA A 235 -3.90 -18.12 0.29
CA ALA A 235 -4.83 -17.73 1.34
C ALA A 235 -5.85 -16.71 0.79
N ARG A 236 -7.04 -16.71 1.37
CA ARG A 236 -8.14 -15.80 1.00
C ARG A 236 -8.54 -14.97 2.20
N ILE A 237 -8.48 -13.67 2.08
CA ILE A 237 -8.90 -12.71 3.10
C ILE A 237 -10.22 -12.09 2.61
N GLU A 238 -11.30 -12.28 3.36
CA GLU A 238 -12.62 -11.75 2.98
C GLU A 238 -12.67 -10.22 3.07
N ALA A 239 -13.62 -9.63 2.34
CA ALA A 239 -13.83 -8.18 2.36
C ALA A 239 -14.13 -7.68 3.79
N GLY A 240 -13.49 -6.57 4.17
CA GLY A 240 -13.62 -5.99 5.51
C GLY A 240 -13.00 -6.81 6.65
N ALA A 241 -12.26 -7.87 6.35
CA ALA A 241 -11.54 -8.62 7.38
C ALA A 241 -10.44 -7.77 8.04
N VAL A 242 -10.20 -8.00 9.33
CA VAL A 242 -9.17 -7.30 10.10
C VAL A 242 -8.15 -8.30 10.63
N ILE A 243 -6.87 -8.07 10.34
CA ILE A 243 -5.75 -8.90 10.78
C ILE A 243 -4.81 -8.04 11.61
N GLY A 244 -4.56 -8.45 12.85
CA GLY A 244 -3.66 -7.75 13.76
C GLY A 244 -2.18 -7.96 13.41
N SER A 245 -1.34 -7.01 13.84
CA SER A 245 0.09 -7.03 13.56
C SER A 245 0.78 -8.29 14.08
N GLY A 246 1.81 -8.76 13.37
CA GLY A 246 2.59 -9.94 13.73
C GLY A 246 1.84 -11.27 13.55
N SER A 247 0.71 -11.26 12.84
CA SER A 247 -0.07 -12.50 12.61
C SER A 247 0.52 -13.35 11.48
N GLY A 248 0.36 -14.67 11.60
CA GLY A 248 0.70 -15.64 10.55
C GLY A 248 -0.54 -16.32 9.99
N ILE A 249 -0.80 -16.17 8.70
CA ILE A 249 -1.90 -16.84 8.00
C ILE A 249 -1.35 -18.04 7.25
N LEU A 250 -1.87 -19.21 7.56
CA LEU A 250 -1.45 -20.46 6.91
C LEU A 250 -1.85 -20.48 5.43
N PRO A 251 -1.11 -21.22 4.58
CA PRO A 251 -1.50 -21.44 3.20
C PRO A 251 -2.94 -21.96 3.08
N TRP A 252 -3.65 -21.53 2.02
CA TRP A 252 -5.04 -21.92 1.74
C TRP A 252 -6.07 -21.52 2.79
N LYS A 253 -5.65 -20.82 3.85
CA LYS A 253 -6.56 -20.35 4.91
C LYS A 253 -7.55 -19.32 4.37
N ILE A 254 -8.80 -19.43 4.81
CA ILE A 254 -9.82 -18.39 4.63
C ILE A 254 -9.90 -17.59 5.92
N VAL A 255 -9.56 -16.30 5.84
CA VAL A 255 -9.74 -15.34 6.93
C VAL A 255 -11.08 -14.66 6.74
N ARG A 256 -12.02 -14.95 7.63
CA ARG A 256 -13.40 -14.43 7.56
C ARG A 256 -13.50 -13.04 8.15
N ALA A 257 -14.41 -12.24 7.61
CA ALA A 257 -14.79 -10.94 8.18
C ALA A 257 -15.55 -11.12 9.52
N GLY A 258 -15.81 -9.99 10.19
CA GLY A 258 -16.64 -9.94 11.41
C GLY A 258 -15.90 -10.18 12.72
N GLN A 259 -14.77 -10.86 12.71
CA GLN A 259 -13.93 -11.03 13.90
C GLN A 259 -12.46 -10.76 13.57
N PRO A 260 -11.79 -9.80 14.25
CA PRO A 260 -10.36 -9.60 14.09
C PRO A 260 -9.58 -10.89 14.36
N GLN A 261 -8.66 -11.22 13.46
CA GLN A 261 -7.75 -12.35 13.60
C GLN A 261 -6.42 -11.89 14.17
N TRP A 262 -5.79 -12.72 15.03
CA TRP A 262 -4.51 -12.38 15.65
C TRP A 262 -3.69 -13.63 15.96
N GLY A 263 -2.38 -13.47 16.06
CA GLY A 263 -1.46 -14.54 16.48
C GLY A 263 -0.83 -15.31 15.34
N THR A 264 0.01 -16.27 15.72
CA THR A 264 0.69 -17.16 14.78
C THR A 264 0.52 -18.61 15.25
N PRO A 265 -0.25 -19.44 14.55
CA PRO A 265 -1.11 -19.07 13.42
C PRO A 265 -2.24 -18.13 13.86
N ALA A 266 -2.72 -17.30 12.95
CA ALA A 266 -3.78 -16.33 13.25
C ALA A 266 -5.09 -17.02 13.61
N GLN A 267 -5.70 -16.53 14.68
CA GLN A 267 -6.96 -17.01 15.22
C GLN A 267 -7.80 -15.84 15.74
N PRO A 268 -9.08 -16.02 16.07
CA PRO A 268 -9.89 -14.95 16.62
C PRO A 268 -9.23 -14.32 17.84
N LEU A 269 -9.20 -13.00 17.91
CA LEU A 269 -8.50 -12.24 18.95
C LEU A 269 -8.90 -12.69 20.37
N ARG A 270 -10.20 -12.95 20.61
CA ARG A 270 -10.68 -13.41 21.92
C ARG A 270 -10.09 -14.77 22.32
N GLU A 271 -9.93 -15.68 21.38
CA GLU A 271 -9.32 -16.99 21.63
C GLU A 271 -7.83 -16.85 21.91
N TYR A 272 -7.13 -16.06 21.11
CA TYR A 272 -5.72 -15.76 21.32
C TYR A 272 -5.45 -15.15 22.69
N LEU A 273 -6.23 -14.16 23.11
CA LEU A 273 -6.09 -13.54 24.43
C LEU A 273 -6.39 -14.52 25.58
N LYS A 274 -7.39 -15.40 25.43
CA LYS A 274 -7.66 -16.46 26.42
C LYS A 274 -6.49 -17.44 26.53
N GLN A 275 -5.89 -17.85 25.42
CA GLN A 275 -4.73 -18.73 25.42
C GLN A 275 -3.54 -18.07 26.12
N LEU A 276 -3.22 -16.81 25.81
CA LEU A 276 -2.15 -16.05 26.48
C LEU A 276 -2.38 -15.92 27.99
N ALA A 277 -3.62 -15.65 28.38
CA ALA A 277 -3.97 -15.57 29.81
C ALA A 277 -3.80 -16.92 30.51
N LEU A 278 -4.17 -18.01 29.86
CA LEU A 278 -4.00 -19.37 30.40
C LEU A 278 -2.51 -19.71 30.56
N VAL A 279 -1.69 -19.47 29.53
CA VAL A 279 -0.25 -19.70 29.58
C VAL A 279 0.40 -18.90 30.71
N ARG A 280 0.04 -17.62 30.89
CA ARG A 280 0.55 -16.79 32.00
C ARG A 280 0.14 -17.33 33.39
N ARG A 281 -1.08 -17.87 33.52
CA ARG A 281 -1.53 -18.49 34.79
C ARG A 281 -0.77 -19.77 35.08
N LEU A 282 -0.51 -20.60 34.07
CA LEU A 282 0.28 -21.82 34.21
C LEU A 282 1.72 -21.50 34.61
N ALA A 283 2.36 -20.51 33.95
CA ALA A 283 3.72 -20.09 34.28
C ALA A 283 3.87 -19.58 35.73
N ARG A 284 2.84 -18.90 36.27
CA ARG A 284 2.84 -18.47 37.68
C ARG A 284 2.67 -19.60 38.67
N LYS A 285 1.96 -20.68 38.31
CA LYS A 285 1.77 -21.86 39.16
C LYS A 285 2.97 -22.81 39.16
N SER A 286 3.79 -22.79 38.10
CA SER A 286 5.00 -23.64 37.99
C SER A 286 6.26 -22.95 38.59
N GLY A 287 6.16 -21.74 39.08
CA GLY A 287 7.23 -21.01 39.77
C GLY A 287 7.10 -21.02 41.30
N GLU A 288 6.10 -21.76 41.83
CA GLU A 288 6.02 -22.18 43.25
C GLU A 288 6.46 -23.67 43.32
#